data_6c3294d2e6db51ce8d21b0c14a0f9894
#
_entry.id   6c3294d2e6db51ce8d21b0c14a0f9894
#
_cell.length_a   1.000
_cell.length_b   1.000
_cell.length_c   1.000
_cell.angle_alpha   90.00
_cell.angle_beta   90.00
_cell.angle_gamma   90.00
#
_symmetry.space_group_name_H-M   'P 1'
#
loop_
_entity.id
_entity.type
_entity.pdbx_description
1 polymer ?
#
loop_
_entity_poly.entity_id
_entity_poly.type
_entity_poly.pdbx_seq_one_letter_code
_entity_poly.pdbx_strand_id
1 'polypeptide(L)'
;MATVGKVIQCRAAVAWEAGKPLSMEEVEVAPPRAGEVRLRVVATGICHTDSYTLSGSDPEGVFPAVLGHEGAGLVESVGDGVVKFKPGDAVIPLYVPQCGECKFCKNPKTNLCQKIRLTQGKGLMPDGTTRFTCKGKSLFHFMGCSTFSEYTVVAEISLARVDDRAPLDKVCLLGCGITTGYGAALNTAKVEAGSTCAVFGLGALGLAAVMGCKAAGAARIIGVDLNPDKFPTAREFGATEVVNPKEHSKAIQDVLVEMTDGGVDYSFECVGNVAIMRAALEACHKGWGTSVIIGVAAAGQEITTRPFQLVTGRTWRGTAFGGYKSVDSVPKLVDEYMNKKLKVDEFVTHTLPFEKITDGFELMHAGKCIRVVLHF
;
A
#
# COMPACT_ATOMS: atom_id res chain seq x y z
N MET A 1 -23.32 24.77 -0.31
CA MET A 1 -22.12 24.42 -1.09
C MET A 1 -22.53 24.26 -2.54
N ALA A 2 -21.83 24.93 -3.47
CA ALA A 2 -22.29 25.09 -4.87
C ALA A 2 -22.28 23.79 -5.70
N THR A 3 -21.59 22.76 -5.29
CA THR A 3 -21.31 21.52 -6.04
C THR A 3 -22.12 20.30 -5.62
N VAL A 4 -22.80 20.35 -4.46
CA VAL A 4 -23.61 19.23 -3.95
C VAL A 4 -24.68 18.80 -4.96
N GLY A 5 -24.73 17.52 -5.28
CA GLY A 5 -25.66 16.94 -6.25
C GLY A 5 -25.37 17.26 -7.73
N LYS A 6 -24.28 17.96 -8.03
CA LYS A 6 -23.87 18.31 -9.39
C LYS A 6 -22.62 17.54 -9.82
N VAL A 7 -22.47 17.38 -11.14
CA VAL A 7 -21.21 16.93 -11.74
C VAL A 7 -20.14 17.99 -11.52
N ILE A 8 -18.92 17.57 -11.18
CA ILE A 8 -17.75 18.43 -11.06
C ILE A 8 -16.82 18.15 -12.24
N GLN A 9 -16.41 19.21 -12.96
CA GLN A 9 -15.30 19.14 -13.90
C GLN A 9 -14.01 19.44 -13.15
N CYS A 10 -13.00 18.57 -13.34
CA CYS A 10 -11.71 18.67 -12.65
C CYS A 10 -10.61 17.95 -13.42
N ARG A 11 -9.36 18.17 -13.02
CA ARG A 11 -8.20 17.50 -13.62
C ARG A 11 -7.99 16.12 -13.01
N ALA A 12 -7.63 15.17 -13.87
CA ALA A 12 -7.21 13.83 -13.48
C ALA A 12 -6.10 13.32 -14.39
N ALA A 13 -5.25 12.45 -13.87
CA ALA A 13 -4.27 11.69 -14.65
C ALA A 13 -4.91 10.37 -15.09
N VAL A 14 -5.26 10.28 -16.37
CA VAL A 14 -5.98 9.13 -16.94
C VAL A 14 -5.01 8.16 -17.57
N ALA A 15 -5.13 6.89 -17.18
CA ALA A 15 -4.51 5.75 -17.86
C ALA A 15 -5.46 5.27 -18.95
N TRP A 16 -5.19 5.64 -20.21
CA TRP A 16 -6.05 5.25 -21.33
C TRP A 16 -5.88 3.79 -21.75
N GLU A 17 -4.64 3.29 -21.71
CA GLU A 17 -4.27 1.95 -22.15
C GLU A 17 -3.10 1.44 -21.30
N ALA A 18 -2.99 0.12 -21.17
CA ALA A 18 -1.84 -0.52 -20.54
C ALA A 18 -0.53 -0.18 -21.27
N GLY A 19 0.53 0.09 -20.52
CA GLY A 19 1.87 0.38 -21.07
C GLY A 19 2.01 1.76 -21.71
N LYS A 20 0.99 2.63 -21.62
CA LYS A 20 1.05 4.01 -22.10
C LYS A 20 1.23 4.99 -20.95
N PRO A 21 1.87 6.16 -21.20
CA PRO A 21 1.96 7.20 -20.19
C PRO A 21 0.58 7.68 -19.73
N LEU A 22 0.51 8.17 -18.48
CA LEU A 22 -0.67 8.88 -17.99
C LEU A 22 -0.87 10.17 -18.80
N SER A 23 -2.14 10.50 -19.07
CA SER A 23 -2.55 11.73 -19.73
C SER A 23 -3.29 12.62 -18.74
N MET A 24 -2.85 13.89 -18.61
CA MET A 24 -3.57 14.88 -17.82
C MET A 24 -4.80 15.33 -18.62
N GLU A 25 -5.98 15.07 -18.06
CA GLU A 25 -7.26 15.29 -18.72
C GLU A 25 -8.21 16.10 -17.83
N GLU A 26 -9.16 16.80 -18.45
CA GLU A 26 -10.34 17.29 -17.77
C GLU A 26 -11.39 16.19 -17.76
N VAL A 27 -11.80 15.78 -16.55
CA VAL A 27 -12.79 14.72 -16.33
C VAL A 27 -14.02 15.26 -15.63
N GLU A 28 -15.13 14.57 -15.79
CA GLU A 28 -16.36 14.80 -15.06
C GLU A 28 -16.48 13.79 -13.94
N VAL A 29 -16.72 14.27 -12.71
CA VAL A 29 -16.94 13.44 -11.52
C VAL A 29 -18.39 13.59 -11.09
N ALA A 30 -19.15 12.52 -11.22
CA ALA A 30 -20.57 12.49 -10.85
C ALA A 30 -20.77 12.71 -9.34
N PRO A 31 -21.95 13.18 -8.90
CA PRO A 31 -22.28 13.22 -7.49
C PRO A 31 -22.31 11.81 -6.87
N PRO A 32 -22.03 11.68 -5.55
CA PRO A 32 -22.08 10.40 -4.87
C PRO A 32 -23.52 9.87 -4.82
N ARG A 33 -23.69 8.56 -5.03
CA ARG A 33 -24.97 7.84 -4.86
C ARG A 33 -25.10 7.31 -3.45
N ALA A 34 -26.16 6.56 -3.20
CA ALA A 34 -26.41 5.96 -1.88
C ALA A 34 -25.22 5.13 -1.38
N GLY A 35 -24.77 5.40 -0.15
CA GLY A 35 -23.62 4.74 0.48
C GLY A 35 -22.25 5.16 -0.08
N GLU A 36 -22.18 6.28 -0.83
CA GLU A 36 -20.95 6.81 -1.42
C GLU A 36 -20.60 8.19 -0.86
N VAL A 37 -19.33 8.53 -0.94
CA VAL A 37 -18.79 9.82 -0.49
C VAL A 37 -17.91 10.38 -1.60
N ARG A 38 -18.15 11.64 -1.98
CA ARG A 38 -17.26 12.37 -2.89
C ARG A 38 -16.25 13.17 -2.10
N LEU A 39 -15.00 13.02 -2.49
CA LEU A 39 -13.84 13.62 -1.85
C LEU A 39 -13.23 14.69 -2.75
N ARG A 40 -12.77 15.78 -2.17
CA ARG A 40 -11.75 16.65 -2.74
C ARG A 40 -10.39 16.13 -2.25
N VAL A 41 -9.60 15.60 -3.16
CA VAL A 41 -8.25 15.08 -2.85
C VAL A 41 -7.34 16.28 -2.57
N VAL A 42 -6.53 16.18 -1.52
CA VAL A 42 -5.55 17.21 -1.13
C VAL A 42 -4.14 16.76 -1.48
N ALA A 43 -3.85 15.49 -1.26
CA ALA A 43 -2.55 14.90 -1.59
C ALA A 43 -2.70 13.42 -1.91
N THR A 44 -1.77 12.89 -2.71
CA THR A 44 -1.68 11.47 -3.04
C THR A 44 -0.24 11.02 -3.25
N GLY A 45 0.12 9.86 -2.71
CA GLY A 45 1.41 9.22 -2.94
C GLY A 45 1.43 8.45 -4.26
N ILE A 46 2.61 8.34 -4.88
CA ILE A 46 2.87 7.46 -6.03
C ILE A 46 3.42 6.13 -5.50
N CYS A 47 2.79 5.03 -5.90
CA CYS A 47 3.15 3.68 -5.46
C CYS A 47 3.54 2.78 -6.64
N HIS A 48 4.38 1.78 -6.39
CA HIS A 48 4.70 0.75 -7.39
C HIS A 48 3.48 -0.05 -7.85
N THR A 49 2.42 -0.14 -7.05
CA THR A 49 1.15 -0.77 -7.43
C THR A 49 0.47 0.00 -8.57
N ASP A 50 0.53 1.34 -8.57
CA ASP A 50 0.03 2.15 -9.68
C ASP A 50 0.83 1.88 -10.96
N SER A 51 2.16 1.81 -10.86
CA SER A 51 3.05 1.48 -11.97
C SER A 51 2.84 0.06 -12.49
N TYR A 52 2.62 -0.90 -11.58
CA TYR A 52 2.34 -2.29 -11.90
C TYR A 52 1.06 -2.42 -12.73
N THR A 53 -0.02 -1.73 -12.33
CA THR A 53 -1.26 -1.70 -13.11
C THR A 53 -1.07 -0.95 -14.43
N LEU A 54 -0.43 0.24 -14.40
CA LEU A 54 -0.18 1.03 -15.61
C LEU A 54 0.63 0.26 -16.66
N SER A 55 1.57 -0.59 -16.25
CA SER A 55 2.37 -1.43 -17.16
C SER A 55 1.58 -2.56 -17.83
N GLY A 56 0.37 -2.86 -17.36
CA GLY A 56 -0.43 -4.00 -17.82
C GLY A 56 -0.07 -5.33 -17.16
N SER A 57 0.77 -5.31 -16.12
CA SER A 57 1.18 -6.53 -15.39
C SER A 57 0.13 -6.99 -14.38
N ASP A 58 -0.86 -6.15 -14.07
CA ASP A 58 -1.93 -6.43 -13.12
C ASP A 58 -3.07 -7.20 -13.79
N PRO A 59 -3.40 -8.43 -13.35
CA PRO A 59 -4.48 -9.22 -13.94
C PRO A 59 -5.88 -8.62 -13.71
N GLU A 60 -6.02 -7.72 -12.74
CA GLU A 60 -7.26 -6.98 -12.47
C GLU A 60 -7.24 -5.55 -13.07
N GLY A 61 -6.17 -5.17 -13.75
CA GLY A 61 -6.05 -3.87 -14.40
C GLY A 61 -7.09 -3.70 -15.50
N VAL A 62 -7.89 -2.64 -15.41
CA VAL A 62 -8.91 -2.27 -16.41
C VAL A 62 -8.65 -0.86 -16.92
N PHE A 63 -8.90 -0.64 -18.21
CA PHE A 63 -8.65 0.65 -18.88
C PHE A 63 -9.83 1.04 -19.76
N PRO A 64 -10.07 2.36 -19.97
CA PRO A 64 -9.38 3.51 -19.37
C PRO A 64 -9.75 3.70 -17.90
N ALA A 65 -8.81 4.17 -17.07
CA ALA A 65 -8.99 4.28 -15.62
C ALA A 65 -8.33 5.54 -15.03
N VAL A 66 -8.83 5.98 -13.88
CA VAL A 66 -8.13 6.91 -12.99
C VAL A 66 -7.45 6.10 -11.89
N LEU A 67 -6.11 6.09 -11.88
CA LEU A 67 -5.32 5.36 -10.91
C LEU A 67 -5.18 6.12 -9.57
N GLY A 68 -4.22 5.70 -8.73
CA GLY A 68 -3.94 6.30 -7.42
C GLY A 68 -4.76 5.67 -6.28
N HIS A 69 -4.06 5.33 -5.19
CA HIS A 69 -4.69 4.69 -4.03
C HIS A 69 -4.08 5.10 -2.68
N GLU A 70 -3.03 5.91 -2.66
CA GLU A 70 -2.41 6.46 -1.44
C GLU A 70 -2.84 7.92 -1.24
N GLY A 71 -4.14 8.21 -1.17
CA GLY A 71 -4.65 9.57 -1.08
C GLY A 71 -5.14 9.98 0.30
N ALA A 72 -5.28 11.30 0.48
CA ALA A 72 -6.03 11.91 1.57
C ALA A 72 -6.73 13.17 1.08
N GLY A 73 -7.86 13.48 1.69
CA GLY A 73 -8.67 14.62 1.25
C GLY A 73 -9.74 15.01 2.24
N LEU A 74 -10.62 15.88 1.78
CA LEU A 74 -11.76 16.36 2.53
C LEU A 74 -13.05 15.87 1.88
N VAL A 75 -14.02 15.46 2.70
CA VAL A 75 -15.36 15.14 2.20
C VAL A 75 -15.99 16.39 1.57
N GLU A 76 -16.35 16.29 0.29
CA GLU A 76 -17.06 17.35 -0.41
C GLU A 76 -18.57 17.19 -0.27
N SER A 77 -19.09 15.98 -0.52
CA SER A 77 -20.51 15.66 -0.36
C SER A 77 -20.68 14.16 -0.08
N VAL A 78 -21.84 13.82 0.46
CA VAL A 78 -22.21 12.45 0.80
C VAL A 78 -23.50 12.05 0.09
N GLY A 79 -23.61 10.79 -0.30
CA GLY A 79 -24.82 10.21 -0.87
C GLY A 79 -25.83 9.78 0.18
N ASP A 80 -27.00 9.36 -0.27
CA ASP A 80 -28.08 8.92 0.61
C ASP A 80 -27.63 7.75 1.49
N GLY A 81 -28.09 7.77 2.76
CA GLY A 81 -27.79 6.72 3.74
C GLY A 81 -26.39 6.78 4.37
N VAL A 82 -25.51 7.66 3.94
CA VAL A 82 -24.21 7.88 4.59
C VAL A 82 -24.42 8.66 5.90
N VAL A 83 -23.99 8.06 6.99
CA VAL A 83 -24.16 8.63 8.35
C VAL A 83 -22.85 8.86 9.11
N LYS A 84 -21.75 8.24 8.62
CA LYS A 84 -20.46 8.30 9.30
C LYS A 84 -19.61 9.51 8.92
N PHE A 85 -19.96 10.16 7.83
CA PHE A 85 -19.19 11.25 7.24
C PHE A 85 -20.09 12.47 6.96
N LYS A 86 -19.48 13.64 7.03
CA LYS A 86 -20.09 14.91 6.65
C LYS A 86 -19.11 15.77 5.87
N PRO A 87 -19.58 16.73 5.05
CA PRO A 87 -18.72 17.68 4.37
C PRO A 87 -17.72 18.36 5.30
N GLY A 88 -16.47 18.41 4.89
CA GLY A 88 -15.34 18.97 5.64
C GLY A 88 -14.55 17.97 6.47
N ASP A 89 -15.04 16.75 6.70
CA ASP A 89 -14.27 15.73 7.42
C ASP A 89 -12.99 15.38 6.65
N ALA A 90 -11.86 15.29 7.38
CA ALA A 90 -10.58 14.80 6.85
C ALA A 90 -10.59 13.27 6.77
N VAL A 91 -10.21 12.73 5.60
CA VAL A 91 -10.39 11.30 5.31
C VAL A 91 -9.25 10.72 4.47
N ILE A 92 -9.06 9.40 4.62
CA ILE A 92 -8.16 8.57 3.81
C ILE A 92 -8.99 7.48 3.12
N PRO A 93 -9.02 7.42 1.77
CA PRO A 93 -9.61 6.30 1.05
C PRO A 93 -8.77 5.03 1.21
N LEU A 94 -9.44 3.89 1.26
CA LEU A 94 -8.84 2.59 1.62
C LEU A 94 -9.17 1.53 0.58
N TYR A 95 -8.15 0.97 -0.05
CA TYR A 95 -8.33 -0.07 -1.06
C TYR A 95 -8.77 -1.43 -0.48
N VAL A 96 -8.58 -1.63 0.83
CA VAL A 96 -9.18 -2.75 1.55
C VAL A 96 -10.41 -2.22 2.29
N PRO A 97 -11.64 -2.50 1.82
CA PRO A 97 -12.85 -2.04 2.49
C PRO A 97 -13.06 -2.74 3.84
N GLN A 98 -13.89 -2.15 4.70
CA GLN A 98 -14.31 -2.76 5.97
C GLN A 98 -15.77 -2.43 6.26
N CYS A 99 -16.69 -3.34 5.95
CA CYS A 99 -18.11 -3.13 6.24
C CYS A 99 -18.49 -3.38 7.71
N GLY A 100 -17.66 -4.11 8.47
CA GLY A 100 -17.92 -4.46 9.88
C GLY A 100 -18.89 -5.63 10.10
N GLU A 101 -19.68 -6.04 9.11
CA GLU A 101 -20.78 -7.00 9.27
C GLU A 101 -20.58 -8.37 8.60
N CYS A 102 -19.77 -8.44 7.54
CA CYS A 102 -19.56 -9.70 6.82
C CYS A 102 -18.69 -10.68 7.63
N LYS A 103 -18.74 -11.97 7.27
CA LYS A 103 -17.98 -13.02 7.96
C LYS A 103 -16.46 -12.74 7.99
N PHE A 104 -15.92 -12.05 6.97
CA PHE A 104 -14.50 -11.68 6.91
C PHE A 104 -14.17 -10.52 7.85
N CYS A 105 -15.04 -9.50 7.94
CA CYS A 105 -14.85 -8.40 8.88
C CYS A 105 -14.97 -8.87 10.34
N LYS A 106 -15.87 -9.80 10.63
CA LYS A 106 -16.07 -10.39 11.96
C LYS A 106 -14.98 -11.38 12.37
N ASN A 107 -14.24 -11.94 11.38
CA ASN A 107 -13.17 -12.89 11.67
C ASN A 107 -11.86 -12.15 11.98
N PRO A 108 -11.24 -12.35 13.16
CA PRO A 108 -9.98 -11.69 13.51
C PRO A 108 -8.78 -12.15 12.70
N LYS A 109 -8.87 -13.26 11.96
CA LYS A 109 -7.78 -13.83 11.17
C LYS A 109 -7.58 -13.18 9.80
N THR A 110 -8.50 -12.31 9.36
CA THR A 110 -8.46 -11.69 8.03
C THR A 110 -8.98 -10.26 8.06
N ASN A 111 -8.49 -9.43 7.17
CA ASN A 111 -8.95 -8.07 6.92
C ASN A 111 -9.66 -7.92 5.56
N LEU A 112 -9.79 -8.99 4.77
CA LEU A 112 -10.23 -8.95 3.38
C LEU A 112 -11.77 -8.96 3.28
N CYS A 113 -12.41 -7.83 3.56
CA CYS A 113 -13.85 -7.63 3.39
C CYS A 113 -14.27 -7.96 1.95
N GLN A 114 -15.36 -8.72 1.81
CA GLN A 114 -15.84 -9.17 0.50
C GLN A 114 -17.09 -8.42 0.00
N LYS A 115 -17.62 -7.45 0.77
CA LYS A 115 -18.93 -6.84 0.48
C LYS A 115 -18.99 -6.16 -0.90
N ILE A 116 -17.91 -5.47 -1.30
CA ILE A 116 -17.83 -4.78 -2.59
C ILE A 116 -16.69 -5.32 -3.49
N ARG A 117 -16.06 -6.42 -3.11
CA ARG A 117 -14.87 -6.93 -3.80
C ARG A 117 -15.12 -7.27 -5.29
N LEU A 118 -16.30 -7.81 -5.60
CA LEU A 118 -16.65 -8.21 -6.96
C LEU A 118 -16.77 -7.04 -7.94
N THR A 119 -17.24 -5.88 -7.49
CA THR A 119 -17.33 -4.67 -8.32
C THR A 119 -16.01 -3.89 -8.30
N GLN A 120 -15.38 -3.78 -7.13
CA GLN A 120 -14.09 -3.11 -6.96
C GLN A 120 -13.01 -3.72 -7.86
N GLY A 121 -12.89 -5.05 -7.95
CA GLY A 121 -11.94 -5.74 -8.81
C GLY A 121 -12.22 -5.58 -10.32
N LYS A 122 -13.37 -5.02 -10.68
CA LYS A 122 -13.72 -4.67 -12.06
C LYS A 122 -13.61 -3.17 -12.33
N GLY A 123 -13.07 -2.41 -11.41
CA GLY A 123 -13.00 -0.94 -11.51
C GLY A 123 -14.34 -0.22 -11.41
N LEU A 124 -15.32 -0.82 -10.70
CA LEU A 124 -16.69 -0.32 -10.59
C LEU A 124 -17.05 0.01 -9.14
N MET A 125 -17.96 0.96 -8.98
CA MET A 125 -18.62 1.25 -7.72
C MET A 125 -19.55 0.11 -7.30
N PRO A 126 -20.04 0.05 -6.05
CA PRO A 126 -20.89 -1.03 -5.56
C PRO A 126 -22.14 -1.31 -6.41
N ASP A 127 -22.67 -0.31 -7.10
CA ASP A 127 -23.82 -0.40 -7.99
C ASP A 127 -23.50 -0.90 -9.41
N GLY A 128 -22.23 -1.26 -9.67
CA GLY A 128 -21.80 -1.77 -10.98
C GLY A 128 -21.56 -0.68 -12.03
N THR A 129 -21.54 0.60 -11.65
CA THR A 129 -21.29 1.72 -12.57
C THR A 129 -20.03 2.50 -12.16
N THR A 130 -19.65 3.53 -12.92
CA THR A 130 -18.54 4.44 -12.59
C THR A 130 -19.03 5.83 -12.22
N ARG A 131 -18.14 6.66 -11.67
CA ARG A 131 -18.42 8.07 -11.36
C ARG A 131 -17.54 9.02 -12.19
N PHE A 132 -16.70 8.48 -13.07
CA PHE A 132 -15.82 9.26 -13.93
C PHE A 132 -16.24 9.17 -15.39
N THR A 133 -16.20 10.32 -16.07
CA THR A 133 -16.40 10.43 -17.52
C THR A 133 -15.36 11.38 -18.11
N CYS A 134 -14.79 11.04 -19.26
CA CYS A 134 -13.86 11.90 -20.00
C CYS A 134 -14.13 11.79 -21.49
N LYS A 135 -14.32 12.92 -22.17
CA LYS A 135 -14.59 12.94 -23.64
C LYS A 135 -15.74 12.02 -24.03
N GLY A 136 -16.80 11.97 -23.21
CA GLY A 136 -17.97 11.11 -23.42
C GLY A 136 -17.77 9.62 -23.16
N LYS A 137 -16.59 9.19 -22.66
CA LYS A 137 -16.29 7.79 -22.30
C LYS A 137 -16.28 7.63 -20.78
N SER A 138 -16.85 6.54 -20.28
CA SER A 138 -16.73 6.15 -18.88
C SER A 138 -15.32 5.72 -18.57
N LEU A 139 -14.76 6.15 -17.41
CA LEU A 139 -13.49 5.69 -16.92
C LEU A 139 -13.71 4.79 -15.70
N PHE A 140 -12.90 3.75 -15.59
CA PHE A 140 -12.93 2.84 -14.45
C PHE A 140 -12.29 3.46 -13.20
N HIS A 141 -12.75 3.01 -12.04
CA HIS A 141 -12.10 3.27 -10.77
C HIS A 141 -10.92 2.33 -10.57
N PHE A 142 -9.93 2.78 -9.80
CA PHE A 142 -8.80 1.96 -9.40
C PHE A 142 -8.86 1.66 -7.91
N MET A 143 -8.95 0.37 -7.57
CA MET A 143 -8.96 -0.13 -6.18
C MET A 143 -10.05 0.53 -5.29
N GLY A 144 -11.10 1.10 -5.89
CA GLY A 144 -12.14 1.86 -5.18
C GLY A 144 -11.68 3.20 -4.59
N CYS A 145 -10.51 3.72 -4.98
CA CYS A 145 -9.89 4.95 -4.47
C CYS A 145 -9.76 6.03 -5.54
N SER A 146 -9.04 5.76 -6.65
CA SER A 146 -8.84 6.68 -7.78
C SER A 146 -8.37 8.08 -7.37
N THR A 147 -7.24 8.15 -6.67
CA THR A 147 -6.77 9.41 -6.08
C THR A 147 -5.90 10.27 -7.01
N PHE A 148 -5.61 9.83 -8.25
CA PHE A 148 -4.96 10.67 -9.24
C PHE A 148 -5.97 11.58 -9.96
N SER A 149 -6.81 12.23 -9.18
CA SER A 149 -7.83 13.20 -9.61
C SER A 149 -8.09 14.21 -8.49
N GLU A 150 -8.41 15.44 -8.84
CA GLU A 150 -8.76 16.47 -7.84
C GLU A 150 -10.01 16.11 -7.03
N TYR A 151 -10.93 15.33 -7.62
CA TYR A 151 -12.09 14.75 -6.93
C TYR A 151 -12.23 13.28 -7.25
N THR A 152 -12.69 12.51 -6.29
CA THR A 152 -13.03 11.08 -6.46
C THR A 152 -14.27 10.73 -5.67
N VAL A 153 -14.90 9.59 -6.02
CA VAL A 153 -16.03 9.04 -5.27
C VAL A 153 -15.66 7.65 -4.78
N VAL A 154 -15.88 7.41 -3.50
CA VAL A 154 -15.54 6.14 -2.83
C VAL A 154 -16.76 5.59 -2.09
N ALA A 155 -16.80 4.28 -1.87
CA ALA A 155 -17.80 3.67 -1.00
C ALA A 155 -17.54 4.05 0.46
N GLU A 156 -18.59 4.33 1.26
CA GLU A 156 -18.46 4.66 2.69
C GLU A 156 -17.61 3.65 3.46
N ILE A 157 -17.72 2.36 3.12
CA ILE A 157 -16.95 1.28 3.76
C ILE A 157 -15.47 1.20 3.35
N SER A 158 -15.05 2.03 2.40
CA SER A 158 -13.67 2.19 1.91
C SER A 158 -13.06 3.51 2.35
N LEU A 159 -13.51 4.08 3.46
CA LEU A 159 -13.10 5.39 3.89
C LEU A 159 -12.86 5.43 5.41
N ALA A 160 -11.73 6.01 5.83
CA ALA A 160 -11.44 6.27 7.23
C ALA A 160 -11.44 7.78 7.50
N ARG A 161 -12.16 8.20 8.54
CA ARG A 161 -12.06 9.56 9.07
C ARG A 161 -10.83 9.66 9.96
N VAL A 162 -10.06 10.73 9.82
CA VAL A 162 -8.83 11.00 10.57
C VAL A 162 -8.94 12.35 11.31
N ASP A 163 -7.98 12.63 12.19
CA ASP A 163 -7.91 13.91 12.91
C ASP A 163 -7.78 15.06 11.89
N ASP A 164 -8.64 16.06 12.00
CA ASP A 164 -8.69 17.22 11.08
C ASP A 164 -7.39 18.06 11.11
N ARG A 165 -6.55 17.89 12.15
CA ARG A 165 -5.24 18.54 12.28
C ARG A 165 -4.11 17.75 11.64
N ALA A 166 -4.37 16.51 11.21
CA ALA A 166 -3.33 15.68 10.60
C ALA A 166 -2.88 16.26 9.24
N PRO A 167 -1.59 16.34 8.97
CA PRO A 167 -1.08 16.81 7.68
C PRO A 167 -1.40 15.78 6.61
N LEU A 168 -2.39 16.10 5.76
CA LEU A 168 -2.94 15.16 4.77
C LEU A 168 -1.90 14.71 3.73
N ASP A 169 -0.91 15.54 3.45
CA ASP A 169 0.24 15.24 2.58
C ASP A 169 1.22 14.22 3.18
N LYS A 170 1.10 13.92 4.45
CA LYS A 170 1.88 12.88 5.14
C LYS A 170 1.03 11.64 5.36
N VAL A 171 -0.13 11.80 6.01
CA VAL A 171 -0.97 10.68 6.42
C VAL A 171 -1.63 9.95 5.24
N CYS A 172 -1.66 10.51 4.02
CA CYS A 172 -2.08 9.81 2.81
C CYS A 172 -1.33 8.48 2.61
N LEU A 173 -0.06 8.40 3.00
CA LEU A 173 0.78 7.21 2.89
C LEU A 173 0.35 6.07 3.84
N LEU A 174 -0.47 6.37 4.85
CA LEU A 174 -1.09 5.35 5.71
C LEU A 174 -2.23 4.60 5.02
N GLY A 175 -2.66 5.05 3.84
CA GLY A 175 -3.61 4.35 2.99
C GLY A 175 -3.07 3.06 2.34
N CYS A 176 -1.75 2.85 2.30
CA CYS A 176 -1.14 1.66 1.67
C CYS A 176 0.22 1.26 2.28
N GLY A 177 1.32 1.81 1.74
CA GLY A 177 2.65 1.25 1.90
C GLY A 177 3.16 1.17 3.33
N ILE A 178 3.00 2.24 4.12
CA ILE A 178 3.47 2.28 5.51
C ILE A 178 2.69 1.27 6.35
N THR A 179 1.36 1.32 6.29
CA THR A 179 0.47 0.41 7.02
C THR A 179 0.73 -1.04 6.66
N THR A 180 0.97 -1.31 5.37
CA THR A 180 1.24 -2.68 4.88
C THR A 180 2.54 -3.24 5.46
N GLY A 181 3.66 -2.53 5.35
CA GLY A 181 4.94 -3.00 5.86
C GLY A 181 4.98 -3.11 7.38
N TYR A 182 4.49 -2.07 8.07
CA TYR A 182 4.43 -2.02 9.53
C TYR A 182 3.58 -3.14 10.11
N GLY A 183 2.37 -3.34 9.56
CA GLY A 183 1.46 -4.39 9.97
C GLY A 183 1.91 -5.80 9.58
N ALA A 184 2.71 -5.95 8.53
CA ALA A 184 3.29 -7.25 8.19
C ALA A 184 4.10 -7.82 9.35
N ALA A 185 4.88 -6.99 10.04
CA ALA A 185 5.63 -7.38 11.22
C ALA A 185 4.72 -7.62 12.44
N LEU A 186 3.81 -6.67 12.75
CA LEU A 186 3.03 -6.68 13.97
C LEU A 186 1.85 -7.66 13.96
N ASN A 187 1.10 -7.69 12.85
CA ASN A 187 -0.17 -8.43 12.78
C ASN A 187 -0.03 -9.76 12.06
N THR A 188 0.76 -9.80 10.96
CA THR A 188 0.85 -10.99 10.12
C THR A 188 1.91 -11.94 10.62
N ALA A 189 3.17 -11.49 10.72
CA ALA A 189 4.26 -12.30 11.29
C ALA A 189 4.10 -12.44 12.80
N LYS A 190 3.63 -11.40 13.48
CA LYS A 190 3.58 -11.29 14.94
C LYS A 190 4.98 -11.45 15.52
N VAL A 191 5.90 -10.64 15.03
CA VAL A 191 7.29 -10.64 15.47
C VAL A 191 7.38 -10.58 16.99
N GLU A 192 8.12 -11.49 17.57
CA GLU A 192 8.34 -11.58 19.00
C GLU A 192 9.56 -10.74 19.40
N ALA A 193 9.53 -10.21 20.62
CA ALA A 193 10.66 -9.49 21.17
C ALA A 193 11.89 -10.40 21.27
N GLY A 194 13.06 -9.86 20.94
CA GLY A 194 14.33 -10.60 20.96
C GLY A 194 14.62 -11.39 19.69
N SER A 195 13.68 -11.49 18.73
CA SER A 195 13.85 -12.26 17.49
C SER A 195 14.81 -11.60 16.49
N THR A 196 15.24 -12.40 15.51
CA THR A 196 16.03 -11.99 14.35
C THR A 196 15.14 -11.92 13.12
N CYS A 197 15.15 -10.78 12.43
CA CYS A 197 14.35 -10.51 11.24
C CYS A 197 15.25 -10.21 10.03
N ALA A 198 14.83 -10.62 8.83
CA ALA A 198 15.42 -10.18 7.56
C ALA A 198 14.37 -9.50 6.67
N VAL A 199 14.70 -8.34 6.11
CA VAL A 199 13.81 -7.57 5.22
C VAL A 199 14.47 -7.45 3.86
N PHE A 200 13.87 -8.06 2.84
CA PHE A 200 14.34 -8.05 1.47
C PHE A 200 13.67 -6.92 0.68
N GLY A 201 14.50 -5.97 0.24
CA GLY A 201 14.07 -4.74 -0.40
C GLY A 201 13.85 -3.61 0.61
N LEU A 202 14.64 -2.53 0.50
CA LEU A 202 14.64 -1.36 1.40
C LEU A 202 14.02 -0.13 0.73
N GLY A 203 12.91 -0.33 0.02
CA GLY A 203 11.99 0.72 -0.40
C GLY A 203 11.01 1.07 0.73
N ALA A 204 9.99 1.88 0.44
CA ALA A 204 9.02 2.32 1.45
C ALA A 204 8.38 1.15 2.22
N LEU A 205 8.02 0.08 1.51
CA LEU A 205 7.40 -1.10 2.08
C LEU A 205 8.34 -1.83 3.05
N GLY A 206 9.62 -2.02 2.63
CA GLY A 206 10.63 -2.64 3.46
C GLY A 206 11.04 -1.79 4.66
N LEU A 207 11.18 -0.47 4.50
CA LEU A 207 11.45 0.45 5.61
C LEU A 207 10.32 0.42 6.64
N ALA A 208 9.07 0.33 6.19
CA ALA A 208 7.93 0.16 7.10
C ALA A 208 7.95 -1.19 7.82
N ALA A 209 8.38 -2.27 7.15
CA ALA A 209 8.58 -3.57 7.80
C ALA A 209 9.73 -3.54 8.83
N VAL A 210 10.85 -2.88 8.51
CA VAL A 210 11.97 -2.64 9.47
C VAL A 210 11.45 -1.89 10.70
N MET A 211 10.68 -0.83 10.51
CA MET A 211 10.07 -0.04 11.59
C MET A 211 9.12 -0.92 12.43
N GLY A 212 8.33 -1.79 11.80
CA GLY A 212 7.45 -2.73 12.47
C GLY A 212 8.21 -3.78 13.30
N CYS A 213 9.30 -4.34 12.77
CA CYS A 213 10.19 -5.25 13.51
C CYS A 213 10.81 -4.58 14.74
N LYS A 214 11.26 -3.31 14.59
CA LYS A 214 11.77 -2.51 15.71
C LYS A 214 10.70 -2.28 16.78
N ALA A 215 9.49 -1.90 16.36
CA ALA A 215 8.37 -1.67 17.28
C ALA A 215 7.96 -2.96 18.03
N ALA A 216 8.10 -4.13 17.39
CA ALA A 216 7.87 -5.43 18.02
C ALA A 216 8.99 -5.85 18.98
N GLY A 217 10.11 -5.12 19.03
CA GLY A 217 11.25 -5.45 19.92
C GLY A 217 12.19 -6.51 19.36
N ALA A 218 12.27 -6.71 18.04
CA ALA A 218 13.27 -7.58 17.43
C ALA A 218 14.69 -7.14 17.83
N ALA A 219 15.55 -8.10 18.20
CA ALA A 219 16.92 -7.82 18.62
C ALA A 219 17.86 -7.56 17.43
N ARG A 220 17.64 -8.28 16.32
CA ARG A 220 18.40 -8.12 15.07
C ARG A 220 17.44 -7.90 13.91
N ILE A 221 17.73 -6.88 13.11
CA ILE A 221 16.93 -6.53 11.92
C ILE A 221 17.91 -6.33 10.77
N ILE A 222 17.96 -7.31 9.86
CA ILE A 222 18.90 -7.37 8.75
C ILE A 222 18.19 -6.85 7.50
N GLY A 223 18.60 -5.68 7.01
CA GLY A 223 18.13 -5.12 5.74
C GLY A 223 18.92 -5.68 4.57
N VAL A 224 18.23 -6.15 3.52
CA VAL A 224 18.83 -6.72 2.31
C VAL A 224 18.42 -5.90 1.10
N ASP A 225 19.36 -5.28 0.39
CA ASP A 225 19.09 -4.54 -0.85
C ASP A 225 20.34 -4.56 -1.76
N LEU A 226 20.13 -4.43 -3.07
CA LEU A 226 21.18 -4.34 -4.08
C LEU A 226 21.80 -2.93 -4.18
N ASN A 227 21.09 -1.92 -3.66
CA ASN A 227 21.51 -0.53 -3.67
C ASN A 227 22.01 -0.10 -2.28
N PRO A 228 23.34 0.09 -2.09
CA PRO A 228 23.90 0.48 -0.80
C PRO A 228 23.50 1.89 -0.35
N ASP A 229 23.05 2.76 -1.26
CA ASP A 229 22.60 4.12 -0.91
C ASP A 229 21.38 4.12 0.02
N LYS A 230 20.62 3.00 0.08
CA LYS A 230 19.48 2.83 0.97
C LYS A 230 19.88 2.42 2.40
N PHE A 231 21.10 1.98 2.63
CA PHE A 231 21.54 1.42 3.91
C PHE A 231 21.53 2.42 5.08
N PRO A 232 21.98 3.68 4.89
CA PRO A 232 21.87 4.68 5.95
C PRO A 232 20.42 4.86 6.42
N THR A 233 19.50 5.05 5.49
CA THR A 233 18.07 5.20 5.79
C THR A 233 17.49 3.97 6.49
N ALA A 234 17.84 2.76 6.04
CA ALA A 234 17.39 1.54 6.71
C ALA A 234 17.81 1.48 8.18
N ARG A 235 19.04 1.93 8.50
CA ARG A 235 19.53 2.04 9.89
C ARG A 235 18.75 3.07 10.70
N GLU A 236 18.39 4.22 10.11
CA GLU A 236 17.55 5.22 10.75
C GLU A 236 16.15 4.71 11.10
N PHE A 237 15.62 3.81 10.25
CA PHE A 237 14.35 3.12 10.50
C PHE A 237 14.46 1.99 11.52
N GLY A 238 15.66 1.49 11.78
CA GLY A 238 15.90 0.51 12.83
C GLY A 238 16.61 -0.77 12.41
N ALA A 239 17.11 -0.87 11.18
CA ALA A 239 17.95 -1.98 10.77
C ALA A 239 19.24 -1.98 11.60
N THR A 240 19.55 -3.10 12.22
CA THR A 240 20.79 -3.29 13.00
C THR A 240 21.96 -3.65 12.09
N GLU A 241 21.66 -4.34 11.00
CA GLU A 241 22.62 -4.81 10.01
C GLU A 241 22.07 -4.60 8.60
N VAL A 242 22.95 -4.52 7.61
CA VAL A 242 22.59 -4.41 6.19
C VAL A 242 23.49 -5.31 5.37
N VAL A 243 22.94 -5.92 4.32
CA VAL A 243 23.65 -6.87 3.45
C VAL A 243 23.34 -6.54 2.00
N ASN A 244 24.40 -6.40 1.20
CA ASN A 244 24.30 -6.32 -0.25
C ASN A 244 24.57 -7.71 -0.86
N PRO A 245 23.57 -8.36 -1.47
CA PRO A 245 23.78 -9.67 -2.10
C PRO A 245 24.91 -9.72 -3.13
N LYS A 246 25.21 -8.59 -3.79
CA LYS A 246 26.28 -8.51 -4.81
C LYS A 246 27.70 -8.61 -4.23
N GLU A 247 27.86 -8.42 -2.93
CA GLU A 247 29.16 -8.50 -2.24
C GLU A 247 29.51 -9.94 -1.80
N HIS A 248 28.62 -10.90 -2.07
CA HIS A 248 28.79 -12.28 -1.67
C HIS A 248 28.78 -13.20 -2.90
N SER A 249 29.61 -14.25 -2.86
CA SER A 249 29.65 -15.32 -3.88
C SER A 249 28.58 -16.38 -3.67
N LYS A 250 28.03 -16.47 -2.44
CA LYS A 250 26.95 -17.40 -2.07
C LYS A 250 25.57 -16.79 -2.33
N ALA A 251 24.55 -17.63 -2.43
CA ALA A 251 23.18 -17.17 -2.46
C ALA A 251 22.82 -16.44 -1.16
N ILE A 252 22.00 -15.39 -1.26
CA ILE A 252 21.71 -14.50 -0.11
C ILE A 252 21.11 -15.25 1.07
N GLN A 253 20.27 -16.24 0.84
CA GLN A 253 19.70 -17.06 1.91
C GLN A 253 20.77 -17.84 2.69
N ASP A 254 21.80 -18.34 2.01
CA ASP A 254 22.88 -19.07 2.65
C ASP A 254 23.76 -18.12 3.48
N VAL A 255 23.99 -16.89 2.98
CA VAL A 255 24.68 -15.84 3.73
C VAL A 255 23.92 -15.52 5.03
N LEU A 256 22.61 -15.33 4.94
CA LEU A 256 21.79 -15.02 6.11
C LEU A 256 21.75 -16.19 7.11
N VAL A 257 21.65 -17.42 6.63
CA VAL A 257 21.68 -18.62 7.49
C VAL A 257 23.00 -18.71 8.26
N GLU A 258 24.14 -18.44 7.61
CA GLU A 258 25.45 -18.40 8.26
C GLU A 258 25.59 -17.26 9.27
N MET A 259 25.07 -16.06 8.94
CA MET A 259 25.12 -14.88 9.82
C MET A 259 24.27 -15.04 11.08
N THR A 260 23.29 -15.93 11.07
CA THR A 260 22.24 -16.04 12.10
C THR A 260 22.19 -17.41 12.76
N ASP A 261 23.25 -18.21 12.62
CA ASP A 261 23.36 -19.53 13.20
C ASP A 261 22.15 -20.44 12.93
N GLY A 262 21.80 -20.56 11.63
CA GLY A 262 20.76 -21.48 11.17
C GLY A 262 19.52 -20.83 10.55
N GLY A 263 19.44 -19.50 10.50
CA GLY A 263 18.39 -18.75 9.85
C GLY A 263 17.76 -17.67 10.72
N VAL A 264 16.89 -16.87 10.11
CA VAL A 264 16.12 -15.83 10.82
C VAL A 264 14.78 -16.38 11.32
N ASP A 265 14.25 -15.80 12.39
CA ASP A 265 12.92 -16.14 12.90
C ASP A 265 11.83 -15.67 11.94
N TYR A 266 12.02 -14.47 11.36
CA TYR A 266 11.06 -13.85 10.43
C TYR A 266 11.77 -13.26 9.22
N SER A 267 11.21 -13.46 8.04
CA SER A 267 11.64 -12.77 6.83
C SER A 267 10.47 -12.05 6.15
N PHE A 268 10.77 -10.92 5.51
CA PHE A 268 9.79 -10.08 4.81
C PHE A 268 10.25 -9.83 3.39
N GLU A 269 9.48 -10.29 2.42
CA GLU A 269 9.75 -10.03 1.01
C GLU A 269 8.98 -8.80 0.56
N CYS A 270 9.72 -7.73 0.20
CA CYS A 270 9.18 -6.41 -0.13
C CYS A 270 9.56 -5.95 -1.55
N VAL A 271 10.02 -6.87 -2.41
CA VAL A 271 10.47 -6.58 -3.78
C VAL A 271 9.42 -6.94 -4.82
N GLY A 272 8.68 -8.04 -4.61
CA GLY A 272 7.74 -8.59 -5.59
C GLY A 272 8.42 -9.51 -6.62
N ASN A 273 9.47 -10.23 -6.23
CA ASN A 273 10.21 -11.14 -7.11
C ASN A 273 10.12 -12.57 -6.59
N VAL A 274 9.64 -13.50 -7.41
CA VAL A 274 9.40 -14.90 -7.00
C VAL A 274 10.67 -15.64 -6.55
N ALA A 275 11.84 -15.30 -7.12
CA ALA A 275 13.12 -15.86 -6.68
C ALA A 275 13.52 -15.32 -5.29
N ILE A 276 13.26 -14.04 -5.03
CA ILE A 276 13.50 -13.43 -3.72
C ILE A 276 12.49 -13.95 -2.68
N MET A 277 11.23 -14.17 -3.06
CA MET A 277 10.23 -14.82 -2.19
C MET A 277 10.72 -16.17 -1.70
N ARG A 278 11.29 -16.98 -2.59
CA ARG A 278 11.88 -18.26 -2.24
C ARG A 278 13.13 -18.11 -1.35
N ALA A 279 14.04 -17.21 -1.71
CA ALA A 279 15.22 -16.93 -0.91
C ALA A 279 14.86 -16.46 0.52
N ALA A 280 13.83 -15.61 0.65
CA ALA A 280 13.33 -15.17 1.95
C ALA A 280 12.81 -16.34 2.81
N LEU A 281 12.07 -17.29 2.21
CA LEU A 281 11.65 -18.50 2.92
C LEU A 281 12.84 -19.35 3.35
N GLU A 282 13.80 -19.59 2.44
CA GLU A 282 14.96 -20.44 2.68
C GLU A 282 15.94 -19.83 3.70
N ALA A 283 15.93 -18.49 3.86
CA ALA A 283 16.68 -17.77 4.90
C ALA A 283 16.11 -17.95 6.31
N CYS A 284 14.86 -18.40 6.43
CA CYS A 284 14.23 -18.63 7.73
C CYS A 284 14.75 -19.88 8.42
N HIS A 285 14.66 -19.88 9.75
CA HIS A 285 15.00 -21.01 10.60
C HIS A 285 14.13 -22.24 10.30
N LYS A 286 14.73 -23.41 10.27
CA LYS A 286 13.98 -24.68 10.32
C LYS A 286 13.29 -24.80 11.67
N GLY A 287 12.10 -25.40 11.68
CA GLY A 287 11.33 -25.63 12.89
C GLY A 287 10.25 -24.60 13.16
N TRP A 288 10.54 -23.27 13.03
CA TRP A 288 9.57 -22.22 13.36
C TRP A 288 9.62 -20.98 12.47
N GLY A 289 10.61 -20.82 11.62
CA GLY A 289 10.79 -19.60 10.84
C GLY A 289 9.59 -19.25 9.96
N THR A 290 9.20 -17.98 9.95
CA THR A 290 8.05 -17.50 9.17
C THR A 290 8.49 -16.47 8.13
N SER A 291 8.19 -16.74 6.86
CA SER A 291 8.40 -15.81 5.75
C SER A 291 7.10 -15.16 5.32
N VAL A 292 7.08 -13.83 5.20
CA VAL A 292 5.91 -13.05 4.78
C VAL A 292 6.16 -12.45 3.40
N ILE A 293 5.31 -12.80 2.44
CA ILE A 293 5.27 -12.20 1.12
C ILE A 293 4.42 -10.93 1.20
N ILE A 294 4.99 -9.81 0.80
CA ILE A 294 4.34 -8.49 0.77
C ILE A 294 4.41 -7.89 -0.64
N GLY A 295 5.54 -8.07 -1.32
CA GLY A 295 5.74 -7.61 -2.69
C GLY A 295 4.80 -8.32 -3.67
N VAL A 296 4.39 -7.60 -4.72
CA VAL A 296 3.47 -8.12 -5.74
C VAL A 296 4.26 -8.53 -6.98
N ALA A 297 4.23 -9.82 -7.32
CA ALA A 297 4.83 -10.35 -8.53
C ALA A 297 3.92 -10.13 -9.74
N ALA A 298 4.50 -10.06 -10.94
CA ALA A 298 3.74 -9.90 -12.19
C ALA A 298 2.79 -11.08 -12.41
N ALA A 299 1.66 -10.81 -13.09
CA ALA A 299 0.67 -11.82 -13.44
C ALA A 299 1.30 -13.03 -14.13
N GLY A 300 0.82 -14.23 -13.79
CA GLY A 300 1.30 -15.48 -14.36
C GLY A 300 2.61 -16.02 -13.76
N GLN A 301 3.24 -15.28 -12.84
CA GLN A 301 4.40 -15.81 -12.10
C GLN A 301 3.94 -16.69 -10.94
N GLU A 302 4.66 -17.78 -10.72
CA GLU A 302 4.38 -18.73 -9.65
C GLU A 302 5.56 -18.80 -8.68
N ILE A 303 5.26 -18.92 -7.39
CA ILE A 303 6.27 -19.22 -6.37
C ILE A 303 6.48 -20.74 -6.32
N THR A 304 7.75 -21.15 -6.25
CA THR A 304 8.11 -22.57 -6.15
C THR A 304 9.11 -22.80 -5.01
N THR A 305 8.93 -23.87 -4.27
CA THR A 305 9.89 -24.31 -3.26
C THR A 305 9.90 -25.84 -3.16
N ARG A 306 10.97 -26.38 -2.58
CA ARG A 306 11.01 -27.82 -2.28
C ARG A 306 10.08 -28.11 -1.10
N PRO A 307 9.20 -29.13 -1.18
CA PRO A 307 8.27 -29.47 -0.09
C PRO A 307 8.95 -29.62 1.28
N PHE A 308 10.18 -30.12 1.28
CA PHE A 308 10.97 -30.30 2.51
C PHE A 308 11.23 -28.99 3.27
N GLN A 309 11.23 -27.85 2.62
CA GLN A 309 11.32 -26.54 3.28
C GLN A 309 10.15 -26.30 4.23
N LEU A 310 8.96 -26.74 3.85
CA LEU A 310 7.75 -26.61 4.67
C LEU A 310 7.59 -27.77 5.66
N VAL A 311 7.91 -29.00 5.25
CA VAL A 311 7.87 -30.17 6.14
C VAL A 311 8.80 -30.00 7.36
N THR A 312 9.90 -29.27 7.20
CA THR A 312 10.83 -28.96 8.30
C THR A 312 10.41 -27.79 9.17
N GLY A 313 9.15 -27.32 9.07
CA GLY A 313 8.53 -26.39 10.01
C GLY A 313 8.53 -24.91 9.62
N ARG A 314 9.06 -24.54 8.45
CA ARG A 314 8.93 -23.17 7.97
C ARG A 314 7.48 -22.86 7.59
N THR A 315 7.08 -21.62 7.82
CA THR A 315 5.77 -21.11 7.43
C THR A 315 5.93 -20.07 6.32
N TRP A 316 5.16 -20.20 5.23
CA TRP A 316 5.05 -19.18 4.19
C TRP A 316 3.69 -18.51 4.27
N ARG A 317 3.67 -17.20 4.40
CA ARG A 317 2.46 -16.38 4.54
C ARG A 317 2.45 -15.22 3.57
N GLY A 318 1.25 -14.74 3.22
CA GLY A 318 1.05 -13.47 2.56
C GLY A 318 0.34 -12.48 3.48
N THR A 319 0.41 -11.20 3.13
CA THR A 319 -0.33 -10.14 3.81
C THR A 319 -0.84 -9.12 2.81
N ALA A 320 -2.06 -8.64 3.03
CA ALA A 320 -2.60 -7.46 2.38
C ALA A 320 -2.84 -6.39 3.45
N PHE A 321 -2.43 -5.16 3.18
CA PHE A 321 -2.60 -4.04 4.12
C PHE A 321 -2.04 -4.33 5.54
N GLY A 322 -0.99 -5.14 5.63
CA GLY A 322 -0.38 -5.53 6.90
C GLY A 322 -1.32 -6.25 7.88
N GLY A 323 -2.40 -6.86 7.39
CA GLY A 323 -3.39 -7.53 8.23
C GLY A 323 -4.30 -6.60 9.03
N TYR A 324 -4.18 -5.28 8.88
CA TYR A 324 -5.02 -4.32 9.59
C TYR A 324 -6.46 -4.31 9.10
N LYS A 325 -7.41 -4.23 10.02
CA LYS A 325 -8.81 -3.83 9.76
C LYS A 325 -8.79 -2.34 9.40
N SER A 326 -8.90 -2.03 8.13
CA SER A 326 -8.51 -0.74 7.56
C SER A 326 -9.19 0.47 8.20
N VAL A 327 -10.53 0.50 8.20
CA VAL A 327 -11.32 1.64 8.71
C VAL A 327 -11.11 1.87 10.22
N ASP A 328 -10.96 0.78 10.99
CA ASP A 328 -10.74 0.87 12.44
C ASP A 328 -9.29 1.19 12.83
N SER A 329 -8.33 0.85 11.96
CA SER A 329 -6.91 0.91 12.29
C SER A 329 -6.22 2.17 11.79
N VAL A 330 -6.59 2.67 10.60
CA VAL A 330 -5.92 3.86 10.02
C VAL A 330 -6.05 5.10 10.91
N PRO A 331 -7.21 5.41 11.52
CA PRO A 331 -7.28 6.53 12.46
C PRO A 331 -6.32 6.39 13.65
N LYS A 332 -6.12 5.17 14.17
CA LYS A 332 -5.18 4.90 15.26
C LYS A 332 -3.73 5.08 14.84
N LEU A 333 -3.38 4.67 13.62
CA LEU A 333 -2.04 4.90 13.07
C LEU A 333 -1.78 6.40 12.84
N VAL A 334 -2.80 7.16 12.44
CA VAL A 334 -2.72 8.63 12.37
C VAL A 334 -2.48 9.21 13.76
N ASP A 335 -3.19 8.72 14.81
CA ASP A 335 -2.98 9.14 16.19
C ASP A 335 -1.56 8.79 16.68
N GLU A 336 -1.04 7.61 16.34
CA GLU A 336 0.35 7.22 16.64
C GLU A 336 1.36 8.15 15.97
N TYR A 337 1.14 8.51 14.72
CA TYR A 337 1.95 9.49 14.01
C TYR A 337 1.89 10.88 14.66
N MET A 338 0.69 11.39 14.93
CA MET A 338 0.49 12.70 15.58
C MET A 338 1.16 12.75 16.96
N ASN A 339 1.24 11.62 17.66
CA ASN A 339 1.93 11.47 18.94
C ASN A 339 3.43 11.09 18.80
N LYS A 340 4.00 11.16 17.59
CA LYS A 340 5.41 10.86 17.26
C LYS A 340 5.86 9.44 17.63
N LYS A 341 4.93 8.49 17.63
CA LYS A 341 5.20 7.07 17.85
C LYS A 341 5.44 6.29 16.57
N LEU A 342 4.99 6.82 15.45
CA LEU A 342 5.11 6.24 14.12
C LEU A 342 5.78 7.26 13.18
N LYS A 343 6.84 6.85 12.48
CA LYS A 343 7.47 7.66 11.45
C LYS A 343 6.61 7.67 10.18
N VAL A 344 6.36 8.83 9.63
CA VAL A 344 5.66 9.03 8.36
C VAL A 344 6.36 10.08 7.52
N ASP A 345 6.79 11.20 8.13
CA ASP A 345 7.48 12.30 7.44
C ASP A 345 8.69 11.83 6.66
N GLU A 346 9.46 10.92 7.25
CA GLU A 346 10.71 10.40 6.70
C GLU A 346 10.51 9.56 5.43
N PHE A 347 9.28 9.13 5.14
CA PHE A 347 8.95 8.45 3.88
C PHE A 347 8.80 9.44 2.71
N VAL A 348 8.40 10.69 2.97
CA VAL A 348 8.17 11.69 1.93
C VAL A 348 9.50 12.33 1.55
N THR A 349 10.14 11.79 0.52
CA THR A 349 11.43 12.34 0.03
C THR A 349 11.25 13.42 -1.02
N HIS A 350 10.12 13.43 -1.72
CA HIS A 350 9.80 14.41 -2.77
C HIS A 350 8.34 14.82 -2.67
N THR A 351 8.10 16.10 -2.87
CA THR A 351 6.77 16.71 -2.96
C THR A 351 6.69 17.46 -4.28
N LEU A 352 5.71 17.12 -5.11
CA LEU A 352 5.52 17.70 -6.44
C LEU A 352 4.08 18.21 -6.61
N PRO A 353 3.84 19.23 -7.46
CA PRO A 353 2.49 19.55 -7.87
C PRO A 353 1.90 18.41 -8.73
N PHE A 354 0.58 18.24 -8.70
CA PHE A 354 -0.11 17.12 -9.37
C PHE A 354 0.23 17.00 -10.86
N GLU A 355 0.40 18.13 -11.55
CA GLU A 355 0.77 18.18 -12.96
C GLU A 355 2.12 17.51 -13.27
N LYS A 356 2.97 17.32 -12.25
CA LYS A 356 4.28 16.68 -12.34
C LYS A 356 4.25 15.18 -12.02
N ILE A 357 3.07 14.54 -12.11
CA ILE A 357 2.92 13.11 -11.82
C ILE A 357 3.89 12.23 -12.62
N THR A 358 4.15 12.55 -13.88
CA THR A 358 5.11 11.81 -14.73
C THR A 358 6.53 11.88 -14.16
N ASP A 359 6.98 13.08 -13.74
CA ASP A 359 8.29 13.26 -13.11
C ASP A 359 8.39 12.41 -11.81
N GLY A 360 7.28 12.30 -11.07
CA GLY A 360 7.19 11.47 -9.87
C GLY A 360 7.35 9.97 -10.15
N PHE A 361 6.75 9.46 -11.23
CA PHE A 361 6.95 8.08 -11.66
C PHE A 361 8.40 7.83 -12.12
N GLU A 362 9.01 8.79 -12.80
CA GLU A 362 10.43 8.71 -13.22
C GLU A 362 11.37 8.62 -12.01
N LEU A 363 11.15 9.44 -10.97
CA LEU A 363 11.92 9.37 -9.72
C LEU A 363 11.76 8.00 -9.04
N MET A 364 10.54 7.46 -9.02
CA MET A 364 10.27 6.14 -8.44
C MET A 364 10.98 5.02 -9.23
N HIS A 365 10.87 5.00 -10.56
CA HIS A 365 11.52 3.99 -11.40
C HIS A 365 13.04 4.08 -11.35
N ALA A 366 13.59 5.28 -11.22
CA ALA A 366 15.02 5.49 -11.03
C ALA A 366 15.53 5.10 -9.63
N GLY A 367 14.63 4.73 -8.70
CA GLY A 367 14.99 4.39 -7.31
C GLY A 367 15.53 5.58 -6.51
N LYS A 368 15.20 6.81 -6.91
CA LYS A 368 15.67 8.06 -6.32
C LYS A 368 14.76 8.64 -5.23
N CYS A 369 13.69 7.93 -4.88
CA CYS A 369 12.77 8.34 -3.82
C CYS A 369 12.37 7.15 -2.94
N ILE A 370 11.93 7.44 -1.73
CA ILE A 370 11.16 6.49 -0.91
C ILE A 370 9.71 6.61 -1.31
N ARG A 371 9.14 7.83 -1.20
CA ARG A 371 7.81 8.19 -1.74
C ARG A 371 7.85 9.59 -2.34
N VAL A 372 7.12 9.74 -3.42
CA VAL A 372 6.74 11.03 -4.00
C VAL A 372 5.29 11.29 -3.63
N VAL A 373 5.01 12.45 -3.07
CA VAL A 373 3.64 12.91 -2.77
C VAL A 373 3.30 14.07 -3.69
N LEU A 374 2.14 13.96 -4.32
CA LEU A 374 1.57 14.96 -5.20
C LEU A 374 0.57 15.83 -4.43
N HIS A 375 0.58 17.14 -4.67
CA HIS A 375 -0.35 18.12 -4.12
C HIS A 375 -1.26 18.68 -5.20
N PHE A 376 -2.52 18.86 -4.85
CA PHE A 376 -3.55 19.44 -5.72
C PHE A 376 -3.79 20.91 -5.42
#